data_66969007b963e288d966b216b2821d33
#
_entry.id   66969007b963e288d966b216b2821d33
#
_cell.length_a   1.000
_cell.length_b   1.000
_cell.length_c   1.000
_cell.angle_alpha   90.00
_cell.angle_beta   90.00
_cell.angle_gamma   90.00
#
_symmetry.space_group_name_H-M   'P 1'
#
loop_
_entity.id
_entity.type
_entity.pdbx_description
1 polymer ?
#
loop_
_entity_poly.entity_id
_entity_poly.type
_entity_poly.pdbx_seq_one_letter_code
_entity_poly.pdbx_strand_id
1 'polypeptide(L)'
;MKKILYIHHGNTYGGAPRSLAFLIEQLDKTKYEPVVLVGMDYEGAKKLYESIGAKVIYQKGIRPWHGSTVSGISFKRVLKNLKYCLSTYFLTQKVYKKIKPDIVHLNSTCLFICAKAIKKCDEKVPIICHVREPLLNGFWGDILRKNNDKYVDRYIAIEKYDADSLKTNKKIDIVYNFVDMKKYNSQIKSNVLRDELHLKQKDTICLCLARVSKENGILNLIEHSINILEKRKDIHFCFVGLKSNSKYIENIIKYADKYENIHLLTFRNDVPNIIASSDINIVPFIEPHFARSIIETSAMGKTSIGINIGGVNELIQDEKTGCIFNSDYSDYETKLLKLVDNKEYRTKLSKNAEIYAKENFNSVKNVNKILKIYNELMKK
;
A
#
# COMPACT_ATOMS: atom_id res chain seq x y z
N MET A 1 -23.47 10.11 -18.38
CA MET A 1 -22.64 9.58 -17.29
C MET A 1 -21.47 8.83 -17.93
N LYS A 2 -20.21 9.13 -17.52
CA LYS A 2 -19.02 8.48 -18.07
C LYS A 2 -18.75 7.15 -17.36
N LYS A 3 -18.58 6.09 -18.13
CA LYS A 3 -18.37 4.73 -17.61
C LYS A 3 -16.88 4.44 -17.45
N ILE A 4 -16.46 4.09 -16.25
CA ILE A 4 -15.07 3.75 -15.93
C ILE A 4 -14.99 2.24 -15.66
N LEU A 5 -14.21 1.52 -16.46
CA LEU A 5 -13.91 0.11 -16.20
C LEU A 5 -12.62 -0.02 -15.39
N TYR A 6 -12.74 -0.36 -14.13
CA TYR A 6 -11.62 -0.76 -13.27
C TYR A 6 -11.37 -2.26 -13.42
N ILE A 7 -10.11 -2.65 -13.63
CA ILE A 7 -9.73 -4.08 -13.63
C ILE A 7 -8.83 -4.33 -12.43
N HIS A 8 -9.28 -5.20 -11.52
CA HIS A 8 -8.52 -5.57 -10.33
C HIS A 8 -8.04 -7.01 -10.41
N HIS A 9 -6.79 -7.26 -10.01
CA HIS A 9 -6.06 -8.48 -10.31
C HIS A 9 -5.99 -9.50 -9.18
N GLY A 10 -6.35 -9.14 -7.96
CA GLY A 10 -6.09 -9.96 -6.79
C GLY A 10 -7.31 -10.24 -5.92
N ASN A 11 -7.02 -10.72 -4.72
CA ASN A 11 -8.00 -10.79 -3.65
C ASN A 11 -8.28 -9.39 -3.10
N THR A 12 -9.40 -9.22 -2.42
CA THR A 12 -9.84 -7.93 -1.86
C THR A 12 -9.19 -7.58 -0.53
N TYR A 13 -8.30 -8.42 -0.05
CA TYR A 13 -7.49 -8.16 1.15
C TYR A 13 -6.16 -7.48 0.75
N GLY A 14 -5.83 -6.36 1.42
CA GLY A 14 -4.56 -5.65 1.21
C GLY A 14 -4.70 -4.19 0.77
N GLY A 15 -3.57 -3.56 0.45
CA GLY A 15 -3.50 -2.13 0.14
C GLY A 15 -4.14 -1.75 -1.20
N ALA A 16 -3.83 -2.49 -2.27
CA ALA A 16 -4.29 -2.15 -3.62
C ALA A 16 -5.82 -2.17 -3.79
N PRO A 17 -6.58 -3.19 -3.33
CA PRO A 17 -8.04 -3.16 -3.42
C PRO A 17 -8.65 -2.08 -2.54
N ARG A 18 -8.11 -1.83 -1.33
CA ARG A 18 -8.59 -0.74 -0.46
C ARG A 18 -8.36 0.63 -1.07
N SER A 19 -7.19 0.88 -1.67
CA SER A 19 -6.92 2.13 -2.35
C SER A 19 -7.82 2.35 -3.57
N LEU A 20 -8.15 1.28 -4.30
CA LEU A 20 -9.13 1.35 -5.38
C LEU A 20 -10.53 1.64 -4.84
N ALA A 21 -10.94 0.99 -3.74
CA ALA A 21 -12.22 1.25 -3.10
C ALA A 21 -12.34 2.71 -2.66
N PHE A 22 -11.33 3.27 -2.01
CA PHE A 22 -11.31 4.70 -1.66
C PHE A 22 -11.44 5.61 -2.87
N LEU A 23 -10.76 5.31 -3.99
CA LEU A 23 -10.91 6.07 -5.22
C LEU A 23 -12.36 6.04 -5.71
N ILE A 24 -12.97 4.86 -5.75
CA ILE A 24 -14.35 4.66 -6.22
C ILE A 24 -15.36 5.36 -5.30
N GLU A 25 -15.16 5.27 -3.99
CA GLU A 25 -16.03 5.89 -2.98
C GLU A 25 -16.14 7.42 -3.16
N GLN A 26 -15.02 8.07 -3.51
CA GLN A 26 -14.94 9.52 -3.70
C GLN A 26 -15.44 10.00 -5.08
N LEU A 27 -15.82 9.09 -5.99
CA LEU A 27 -16.35 9.48 -7.29
C LEU A 27 -17.74 10.11 -7.16
N ASP A 28 -17.98 11.16 -7.91
CA ASP A 28 -19.32 11.71 -8.15
C ASP A 28 -20.13 10.72 -9.02
N LYS A 29 -20.99 9.95 -8.38
CA LYS A 29 -21.80 8.91 -9.04
C LYS A 29 -22.88 9.48 -10.00
N THR A 30 -23.10 10.79 -9.99
CA THR A 30 -23.96 11.44 -10.99
C THR A 30 -23.24 11.66 -12.32
N LYS A 31 -21.90 11.72 -12.29
CA LYS A 31 -21.03 11.93 -13.46
C LYS A 31 -20.36 10.66 -13.94
N TYR A 32 -20.05 9.74 -13.03
CA TYR A 32 -19.27 8.53 -13.32
C TYR A 32 -19.99 7.25 -12.89
N GLU A 33 -20.02 6.27 -13.78
CA GLU A 33 -20.47 4.90 -13.51
C GLU A 33 -19.23 3.99 -13.30
N PRO A 34 -18.86 3.65 -12.06
CA PRO A 34 -17.75 2.74 -11.80
C PRO A 34 -18.18 1.28 -11.99
N VAL A 35 -17.45 0.56 -12.85
CA VAL A 35 -17.62 -0.88 -13.07
C VAL A 35 -16.30 -1.55 -12.72
N VAL A 36 -16.31 -2.53 -11.80
CA VAL A 36 -15.11 -3.26 -11.36
C VAL A 36 -15.13 -4.68 -11.91
N LEU A 37 -14.17 -5.01 -12.77
CA LEU A 37 -13.96 -6.35 -13.28
C LEU A 37 -12.95 -7.09 -12.40
N VAL A 38 -13.36 -8.24 -11.89
CA VAL A 38 -12.51 -9.14 -11.09
C VAL A 38 -12.49 -10.56 -11.67
N GLY A 39 -11.31 -11.18 -11.62
CA GLY A 39 -11.14 -12.58 -12.03
C GLY A 39 -11.02 -13.56 -10.85
N MET A 40 -11.03 -13.05 -9.63
CA MET A 40 -10.85 -13.77 -8.37
C MET A 40 -11.66 -13.10 -7.26
N ASP A 41 -11.89 -13.83 -6.15
CA ASP A 41 -12.50 -13.30 -4.92
C ASP A 41 -13.80 -12.49 -5.17
N TYR A 42 -14.76 -13.14 -5.82
CA TYR A 42 -16.02 -12.45 -6.18
C TYR A 42 -16.78 -11.93 -4.97
N GLU A 43 -16.94 -12.74 -3.93
CA GLU A 43 -17.68 -12.34 -2.73
C GLU A 43 -17.00 -11.19 -1.98
N GLY A 44 -15.69 -11.25 -1.84
CA GLY A 44 -14.93 -10.15 -1.26
C GLY A 44 -15.01 -8.87 -2.10
N ALA A 45 -14.93 -8.99 -3.44
CA ALA A 45 -15.07 -7.85 -4.36
C ALA A 45 -16.46 -7.24 -4.31
N LYS A 46 -17.51 -8.08 -4.29
CA LYS A 46 -18.90 -7.65 -4.16
C LYS A 46 -19.10 -6.86 -2.87
N LYS A 47 -18.71 -7.46 -1.73
CA LYS A 47 -18.79 -6.78 -0.43
C LYS A 47 -18.03 -5.46 -0.39
N LEU A 48 -16.84 -5.40 -0.99
CA LEU A 48 -15.98 -4.20 -0.93
C LEU A 48 -16.44 -3.09 -1.88
N TYR A 49 -16.82 -3.42 -3.13
CA TYR A 49 -17.05 -2.42 -4.17
C TYR A 49 -18.53 -2.08 -4.39
N GLU A 50 -19.47 -3.02 -4.20
CA GLU A 50 -20.90 -2.71 -4.32
C GLU A 50 -21.39 -1.86 -3.15
N SER A 51 -20.83 -2.04 -1.93
CA SER A 51 -21.16 -1.20 -0.78
C SER A 51 -20.82 0.29 -0.97
N ILE A 52 -19.97 0.62 -1.93
CA ILE A 52 -19.55 1.99 -2.27
C ILE A 52 -20.08 2.45 -3.64
N GLY A 53 -21.08 1.76 -4.19
CA GLY A 53 -21.81 2.15 -5.40
C GLY A 53 -21.12 1.79 -6.71
N ALA A 54 -20.25 0.78 -6.75
CA ALA A 54 -19.70 0.24 -7.98
C ALA A 54 -20.47 -1.01 -8.43
N LYS A 55 -20.59 -1.22 -9.74
CA LYS A 55 -21.07 -2.47 -10.31
C LYS A 55 -19.91 -3.47 -10.38
N VAL A 56 -20.05 -4.64 -9.77
CA VAL A 56 -19.04 -5.70 -9.83
C VAL A 56 -19.35 -6.72 -10.91
N ILE A 57 -18.38 -7.01 -11.75
CA ILE A 57 -18.43 -8.07 -12.75
C ILE A 57 -17.39 -9.11 -12.44
N TYR A 58 -17.82 -10.33 -12.23
CA TYR A 58 -16.93 -11.47 -12.05
C TYR A 58 -16.75 -12.23 -13.35
N GLN A 59 -15.50 -12.43 -13.76
CA GLN A 59 -15.17 -13.26 -14.90
C GLN A 59 -14.05 -14.24 -14.53
N LYS A 60 -14.43 -15.45 -14.14
CA LYS A 60 -13.48 -16.55 -13.87
C LYS A 60 -12.58 -16.77 -15.08
N GLY A 61 -11.28 -16.90 -14.86
CA GLY A 61 -10.30 -17.12 -15.94
C GLY A 61 -9.51 -15.89 -16.36
N ILE A 62 -9.91 -14.69 -15.94
CA ILE A 62 -9.06 -13.49 -16.03
C ILE A 62 -8.04 -13.56 -14.88
N ARG A 63 -6.74 -13.54 -15.22
CA ARG A 63 -5.65 -13.67 -14.25
C ARG A 63 -4.55 -12.64 -14.53
N PRO A 64 -3.88 -12.14 -13.49
CA PRO A 64 -2.71 -11.28 -13.66
C PRO A 64 -1.53 -12.06 -14.22
N TRP A 65 -0.64 -11.35 -14.89
CA TRP A 65 0.69 -11.83 -15.22
C TRP A 65 1.67 -11.41 -14.11
N HIS A 66 2.02 -12.32 -13.24
CA HIS A 66 2.95 -12.03 -12.14
C HIS A 66 4.37 -11.77 -12.64
N GLY A 67 5.03 -10.76 -12.09
CA GLY A 67 6.38 -10.33 -12.49
C GLY A 67 6.82 -9.03 -11.83
N SER A 68 6.20 -8.65 -10.71
CA SER A 68 6.63 -7.54 -9.86
C SER A 68 7.50 -8.01 -8.70
N THR A 69 8.10 -7.08 -7.98
CA THR A 69 8.92 -7.38 -6.79
C THR A 69 8.12 -8.10 -5.71
N VAL A 70 6.89 -7.65 -5.44
CA VAL A 70 6.01 -8.22 -4.42
C VAL A 70 5.56 -9.64 -4.76
N SER A 71 5.27 -9.92 -6.04
CA SER A 71 4.85 -11.26 -6.47
C SER A 71 6.02 -12.20 -6.73
N GLY A 72 7.18 -11.66 -7.06
CA GLY A 72 8.35 -12.42 -7.48
C GLY A 72 8.13 -13.27 -8.73
N ILE A 73 9.11 -14.07 -9.10
CA ILE A 73 9.04 -15.03 -10.20
C ILE A 73 9.49 -16.40 -9.72
N SER A 74 8.77 -17.45 -10.18
CA SER A 74 9.16 -18.84 -10.04
C SER A 74 8.70 -19.62 -11.28
N PHE A 75 9.31 -20.75 -11.54
CA PHE A 75 8.93 -21.62 -12.69
C PHE A 75 7.43 -21.95 -12.68
N LYS A 76 6.88 -22.28 -11.52
CA LYS A 76 5.42 -22.53 -11.36
C LYS A 76 4.57 -21.29 -11.72
N ARG A 77 5.04 -20.08 -11.40
CA ARG A 77 4.36 -18.83 -11.76
C ARG A 77 4.42 -18.56 -13.26
N VAL A 78 5.56 -18.82 -13.90
CA VAL A 78 5.70 -18.68 -15.36
C VAL A 78 4.71 -19.60 -16.09
N LEU A 79 4.65 -20.87 -15.73
CA LEU A 79 3.68 -21.82 -16.29
C LEU A 79 2.24 -21.36 -16.07
N LYS A 80 1.92 -20.82 -14.89
CA LYS A 80 0.61 -20.28 -14.58
C LYS A 80 0.29 -19.04 -15.41
N ASN A 81 1.26 -18.14 -15.60
CA ASN A 81 1.13 -16.97 -16.46
C ASN A 81 0.78 -17.38 -17.90
N LEU A 82 1.53 -18.33 -18.47
CA LEU A 82 1.29 -18.84 -19.82
C LEU A 82 -0.07 -19.53 -19.95
N LYS A 83 -0.43 -20.39 -18.99
CA LYS A 83 -1.72 -21.09 -18.97
C LYS A 83 -2.92 -20.14 -19.07
N TYR A 84 -2.88 -19.00 -18.38
CA TYR A 84 -4.01 -18.07 -18.34
C TYR A 84 -3.92 -16.91 -19.32
N CYS A 85 -2.85 -16.81 -20.12
CA CYS A 85 -2.66 -15.72 -21.07
C CYS A 85 -3.81 -15.62 -22.09
N LEU A 86 -4.12 -16.74 -22.76
CA LEU A 86 -5.17 -16.79 -23.79
C LEU A 86 -6.58 -16.58 -23.18
N SER A 87 -6.86 -17.25 -22.06
CA SER A 87 -8.17 -17.07 -21.41
C SER A 87 -8.38 -15.62 -20.95
N THR A 88 -7.37 -15.00 -20.33
CA THR A 88 -7.42 -13.58 -19.93
C THR A 88 -7.68 -12.69 -21.14
N TYR A 89 -6.98 -12.94 -22.25
CA TYR A 89 -7.14 -12.15 -23.48
C TYR A 89 -8.58 -12.20 -24.02
N PHE A 90 -9.10 -13.39 -24.32
CA PHE A 90 -10.41 -13.53 -24.94
C PHE A 90 -11.58 -13.16 -24.00
N LEU A 91 -11.46 -13.52 -22.72
CA LEU A 91 -12.49 -13.16 -21.74
C LEU A 91 -12.55 -11.65 -21.49
N THR A 92 -11.40 -10.98 -21.49
CA THR A 92 -11.37 -9.51 -21.38
C THR A 92 -12.05 -8.85 -22.58
N GLN A 93 -11.81 -9.33 -23.81
CA GLN A 93 -12.51 -8.83 -25.01
C GLN A 93 -14.03 -9.01 -24.90
N LYS A 94 -14.48 -10.20 -24.45
CA LYS A 94 -15.90 -10.47 -24.26
C LYS A 94 -16.55 -9.50 -23.28
N VAL A 95 -15.89 -9.24 -22.14
CA VAL A 95 -16.38 -8.31 -21.13
C VAL A 95 -16.35 -6.87 -21.65
N TYR A 96 -15.26 -6.46 -22.29
CA TYR A 96 -15.13 -5.12 -22.87
C TYR A 96 -16.24 -4.78 -23.88
N LYS A 97 -16.50 -5.68 -24.84
CA LYS A 97 -17.56 -5.51 -25.85
C LYS A 97 -18.95 -5.33 -25.24
N LYS A 98 -19.20 -5.94 -24.07
CA LYS A 98 -20.47 -5.80 -23.34
C LYS A 98 -20.57 -4.48 -22.58
N ILE A 99 -19.46 -4.01 -21.99
CA ILE A 99 -19.44 -2.83 -21.10
C ILE A 99 -19.32 -1.54 -21.90
N LYS A 100 -18.44 -1.50 -22.91
CA LYS A 100 -18.09 -0.33 -23.73
C LYS A 100 -17.78 0.90 -22.83
N PRO A 101 -16.71 0.88 -22.02
CA PRO A 101 -16.40 1.97 -21.12
C PRO A 101 -15.81 3.16 -21.88
N ASP A 102 -15.97 4.36 -21.32
CA ASP A 102 -15.32 5.59 -21.82
C ASP A 102 -13.81 5.63 -21.47
N ILE A 103 -13.40 4.94 -20.41
CA ILE A 103 -12.00 4.82 -19.98
C ILE A 103 -11.77 3.53 -19.20
N VAL A 104 -10.58 2.98 -19.31
CA VAL A 104 -10.15 1.78 -18.57
C VAL A 104 -9.05 2.13 -17.58
N HIS A 105 -9.18 1.67 -16.34
CA HIS A 105 -8.20 1.81 -15.29
C HIS A 105 -7.72 0.44 -14.80
N LEU A 106 -6.49 0.09 -15.15
CA LEU A 106 -5.84 -1.12 -14.65
C LEU A 106 -5.24 -0.87 -13.27
N ASN A 107 -5.62 -1.63 -12.28
CA ASN A 107 -5.16 -1.45 -10.90
C ASN A 107 -3.81 -2.14 -10.60
N SER A 108 -3.03 -2.46 -11.61
CA SER A 108 -1.64 -2.95 -11.54
C SER A 108 -1.06 -3.16 -12.95
N THR A 109 0.25 -3.10 -13.07
CA THR A 109 1.04 -3.41 -14.27
C THR A 109 0.90 -4.87 -14.74
N CYS A 110 0.57 -5.80 -13.83
CA CYS A 110 0.35 -7.20 -14.17
C CYS A 110 -0.88 -7.46 -15.06
N LEU A 111 -1.64 -6.41 -15.41
CA LEU A 111 -2.87 -6.49 -16.22
C LEU A 111 -2.65 -6.13 -17.69
N PHE A 112 -1.41 -6.06 -18.18
CA PHE A 112 -1.12 -5.70 -19.57
C PHE A 112 -1.81 -6.58 -20.61
N ILE A 113 -2.12 -7.85 -20.31
CA ILE A 113 -2.88 -8.72 -21.21
C ILE A 113 -4.30 -8.18 -21.40
N CYS A 114 -4.91 -7.62 -20.35
CA CYS A 114 -6.19 -6.96 -20.43
C CYS A 114 -6.08 -5.69 -21.31
N ALA A 115 -5.03 -4.87 -21.14
CA ALA A 115 -4.79 -3.72 -21.99
C ALA A 115 -4.65 -4.11 -23.46
N LYS A 116 -3.84 -5.14 -23.76
CA LYS A 116 -3.68 -5.68 -25.12
C LYS A 116 -5.02 -6.13 -25.72
N ALA A 117 -5.82 -6.86 -24.94
CA ALA A 117 -7.11 -7.38 -25.38
C ALA A 117 -8.10 -6.24 -25.73
N ILE A 118 -8.14 -5.21 -24.88
CA ILE A 118 -9.02 -4.04 -25.06
C ILE A 118 -8.59 -3.21 -26.27
N LYS A 119 -7.31 -2.87 -26.40
CA LYS A 119 -6.78 -2.12 -27.55
C LYS A 119 -6.97 -2.83 -28.88
N LYS A 120 -7.11 -4.17 -28.88
CA LYS A 120 -7.50 -4.93 -30.08
C LYS A 120 -8.98 -4.87 -30.40
N CYS A 121 -9.83 -4.53 -29.44
CA CYS A 121 -11.26 -4.29 -29.69
C CYS A 121 -11.53 -2.84 -30.07
N ASP A 122 -10.80 -1.91 -29.44
CA ASP A 122 -10.94 -0.47 -29.60
C ASP A 122 -9.62 0.20 -29.28
N GLU A 123 -8.94 0.66 -30.31
CA GLU A 123 -7.62 1.32 -30.20
C GLU A 123 -7.75 2.70 -29.55
N LYS A 124 -8.89 3.36 -29.68
CA LYS A 124 -9.11 4.74 -29.21
C LYS A 124 -9.44 4.84 -27.72
N VAL A 125 -10.01 3.78 -27.11
CA VAL A 125 -10.35 3.83 -25.68
C VAL A 125 -9.10 4.11 -24.82
N PRO A 126 -9.10 5.14 -23.99
CA PRO A 126 -7.96 5.44 -23.15
C PRO A 126 -7.79 4.40 -22.04
N ILE A 127 -6.54 3.96 -21.85
CA ILE A 127 -6.16 3.00 -20.79
C ILE A 127 -5.13 3.62 -19.86
N ILE A 128 -5.47 3.71 -18.58
CA ILE A 128 -4.55 4.08 -17.51
C ILE A 128 -4.07 2.82 -16.79
N CYS A 129 -2.78 2.78 -16.47
CA CYS A 129 -2.24 1.78 -15.56
C CYS A 129 -1.82 2.44 -14.24
N HIS A 130 -2.43 2.02 -13.14
CA HIS A 130 -2.06 2.43 -11.80
C HIS A 130 -0.98 1.48 -11.27
N VAL A 131 0.23 1.98 -11.16
CA VAL A 131 1.41 1.25 -10.69
C VAL A 131 1.37 1.24 -9.17
N ARG A 132 1.28 0.04 -8.61
CA ARG A 132 1.08 -0.19 -7.17
C ARG A 132 2.26 -0.88 -6.50
N GLU A 133 3.25 -1.20 -7.28
CA GLU A 133 4.44 -1.94 -6.86
C GLU A 133 5.53 -1.79 -7.93
N PRO A 134 6.80 -1.76 -7.54
CA PRO A 134 7.89 -1.62 -8.49
C PRO A 134 8.04 -2.88 -9.34
N LEU A 135 8.45 -2.72 -10.58
CA LEU A 135 8.73 -3.81 -11.49
C LEU A 135 10.11 -4.41 -11.22
N LEU A 136 10.22 -5.72 -11.38
CA LEU A 136 11.50 -6.44 -11.31
C LEU A 136 12.51 -5.87 -12.33
N ASN A 137 13.79 -5.91 -11.99
CA ASN A 137 14.85 -5.72 -12.95
C ASN A 137 15.02 -6.98 -13.81
N GLY A 138 15.58 -6.80 -15.04
CA GLY A 138 15.87 -7.87 -15.97
C GLY A 138 14.67 -8.38 -16.77
N PHE A 139 14.84 -9.51 -17.42
CA PHE A 139 13.97 -10.06 -18.46
C PHE A 139 12.47 -10.06 -18.13
N TRP A 140 12.09 -10.50 -16.92
CA TRP A 140 10.68 -10.59 -16.54
C TRP A 140 10.03 -9.21 -16.32
N GLY A 141 10.77 -8.27 -15.74
CA GLY A 141 10.30 -6.89 -15.63
C GLY A 141 10.20 -6.22 -17.00
N ASP A 142 11.13 -6.51 -17.92
CA ASP A 142 11.14 -5.96 -19.26
C ASP A 142 9.96 -6.44 -20.10
N ILE A 143 9.48 -7.68 -19.89
CA ILE A 143 8.23 -8.15 -20.50
C ILE A 143 7.06 -7.25 -20.07
N LEU A 144 6.95 -6.94 -18.77
CA LEU A 144 5.87 -6.08 -18.28
C LEU A 144 6.03 -4.65 -18.82
N ARG A 145 7.24 -4.07 -18.79
CA ARG A 145 7.52 -2.71 -19.30
C ARG A 145 7.11 -2.58 -20.75
N LYS A 146 7.67 -3.41 -21.64
CA LYS A 146 7.41 -3.38 -23.08
C LYS A 146 5.93 -3.54 -23.42
N ASN A 147 5.25 -4.47 -22.75
CA ASN A 147 3.84 -4.73 -23.04
C ASN A 147 2.93 -3.62 -22.47
N ASN A 148 3.19 -3.12 -21.26
CA ASN A 148 2.43 -1.99 -20.74
C ASN A 148 2.65 -0.75 -21.62
N ASP A 149 3.88 -0.42 -21.99
CA ASP A 149 4.18 0.73 -22.84
C ASP A 149 3.49 0.66 -24.22
N LYS A 150 3.31 -0.54 -24.76
CA LYS A 150 2.62 -0.69 -26.03
C LYS A 150 1.13 -0.38 -25.97
N TYR A 151 0.45 -0.69 -24.87
CA TYR A 151 -1.03 -0.70 -24.79
C TYR A 151 -1.62 0.26 -23.77
N VAL A 152 -0.83 0.82 -22.85
CA VAL A 152 -1.25 1.81 -21.86
C VAL A 152 -1.01 3.22 -22.38
N ASP A 153 -1.95 4.13 -22.21
CA ASP A 153 -1.81 5.52 -22.69
C ASP A 153 -1.14 6.42 -21.65
N ARG A 154 -1.34 6.17 -20.36
CA ARG A 154 -0.79 6.97 -19.26
C ARG A 154 -0.64 6.15 -17.99
N TYR A 155 0.38 6.46 -17.19
CA TYR A 155 0.61 5.84 -15.89
C TYR A 155 0.24 6.76 -14.75
N ILE A 156 -0.25 6.15 -13.65
CA ILE A 156 -0.34 6.76 -12.33
C ILE A 156 0.50 5.89 -11.40
N ALA A 157 1.52 6.43 -10.76
CA ALA A 157 2.33 5.72 -9.78
C ALA A 157 2.00 6.21 -8.36
N ILE A 158 2.00 5.28 -7.39
CA ILE A 158 1.69 5.62 -6.00
C ILE A 158 2.87 6.27 -5.27
N GLU A 159 4.06 6.23 -5.87
CA GLU A 159 5.30 6.84 -5.37
C GLU A 159 6.32 6.95 -6.51
N LYS A 160 7.35 7.76 -6.30
CA LYS A 160 8.40 7.95 -7.30
C LYS A 160 9.21 6.68 -7.54
N TYR A 161 9.50 5.92 -6.48
CA TYR A 161 10.23 4.66 -6.60
C TYR A 161 9.53 3.67 -7.56
N ASP A 162 8.21 3.57 -7.49
CA ASP A 162 7.41 2.77 -8.41
C ASP A 162 7.45 3.34 -9.83
N ALA A 163 7.35 4.67 -9.97
CA ALA A 163 7.43 5.35 -11.26
C ALA A 163 8.77 5.09 -11.96
N ASP A 164 9.89 5.24 -11.26
CA ASP A 164 11.24 5.05 -11.78
C ASP A 164 11.47 3.60 -12.24
N SER A 165 10.79 2.63 -11.62
CA SER A 165 10.87 1.22 -12.01
C SER A 165 10.31 0.93 -13.41
N LEU A 166 9.45 1.79 -13.95
CA LEU A 166 8.85 1.62 -15.29
C LEU A 166 9.85 1.84 -16.43
N LYS A 167 10.86 2.69 -16.25
CA LYS A 167 11.87 3.01 -17.26
C LYS A 167 11.23 3.35 -18.62
N THR A 168 10.23 4.21 -18.64
CA THR A 168 9.42 4.57 -19.81
C THR A 168 9.53 6.07 -20.12
N ASN A 169 9.33 6.43 -21.40
CA ASN A 169 9.18 7.82 -21.85
C ASN A 169 7.71 8.30 -21.81
N LYS A 170 6.76 7.43 -21.46
CA LYS A 170 5.36 7.83 -21.34
C LYS A 170 5.15 8.69 -20.11
N LYS A 171 4.12 9.54 -20.17
CA LYS A 171 3.75 10.39 -19.04
C LYS A 171 3.35 9.55 -17.84
N ILE A 172 4.00 9.82 -16.71
CA ILE A 172 3.69 9.25 -15.40
C ILE A 172 3.25 10.39 -14.49
N ASP A 173 2.12 10.22 -13.83
CA ASP A 173 1.67 11.13 -12.78
C ASP A 173 1.87 10.44 -11.43
N ILE A 174 2.58 11.09 -10.51
CA ILE A 174 2.74 10.59 -9.15
C ILE A 174 1.54 11.06 -8.34
N VAL A 175 0.73 10.10 -7.91
CA VAL A 175 -0.41 10.32 -7.02
C VAL A 175 -0.32 9.35 -5.87
N TYR A 176 0.22 9.82 -4.75
CA TYR A 176 0.39 9.00 -3.55
C TYR A 176 -0.90 8.28 -3.16
N ASN A 177 -0.77 7.10 -2.59
CA ASN A 177 -1.86 6.51 -1.83
C ASN A 177 -2.31 7.52 -0.76
N PHE A 178 -3.57 7.45 -0.39
CA PHE A 178 -4.20 8.43 0.45
C PHE A 178 -4.98 7.80 1.60
N VAL A 179 -5.30 8.61 2.58
CA VAL A 179 -6.10 8.25 3.75
C VAL A 179 -7.35 9.12 3.82
N ASP A 180 -8.40 8.57 4.38
CA ASP A 180 -9.57 9.34 4.76
C ASP A 180 -9.27 10.17 6.01
N MET A 181 -9.13 11.48 5.85
CA MET A 181 -8.80 12.41 6.93
C MET A 181 -9.93 12.56 7.96
N LYS A 182 -11.16 12.07 7.68
CA LYS A 182 -12.23 11.99 8.68
C LYS A 182 -12.01 10.81 9.60
N LYS A 183 -11.55 9.69 9.04
CA LYS A 183 -11.28 8.45 9.78
C LYS A 183 -9.92 8.46 10.49
N TYR A 184 -8.91 9.12 9.90
CA TYR A 184 -7.56 9.23 10.45
C TYR A 184 -7.26 10.70 10.71
N ASN A 185 -7.35 11.13 11.96
CA ASN A 185 -7.06 12.50 12.37
C ASN A 185 -6.56 12.57 13.80
N SER A 186 -5.82 13.61 14.13
CA SER A 186 -5.15 13.81 15.42
C SER A 186 -6.08 14.07 16.61
N GLN A 187 -7.38 14.27 16.36
CA GLN A 187 -8.39 14.46 17.43
C GLN A 187 -8.82 13.13 18.07
N ILE A 188 -8.59 12.02 17.38
CA ILE A 188 -8.90 10.69 17.94
C ILE A 188 -7.95 10.43 19.08
N LYS A 189 -8.54 10.14 20.27
CA LYS A 189 -7.82 9.73 21.47
C LYS A 189 -8.22 8.30 21.80
N SER A 190 -7.24 7.47 22.15
CA SER A 190 -7.45 6.09 22.52
C SER A 190 -6.31 5.61 23.42
N ASN A 191 -6.64 4.74 24.35
CA ASN A 191 -5.69 4.02 25.20
C ASN A 191 -5.75 2.51 24.94
N VAL A 192 -6.39 2.07 23.87
CA VAL A 192 -6.69 0.65 23.62
C VAL A 192 -5.48 -0.28 23.75
N LEU A 193 -4.30 0.11 23.26
CA LEU A 193 -3.09 -0.71 23.46
C LEU A 193 -2.57 -0.66 24.88
N ARG A 194 -2.64 0.50 25.54
CA ARG A 194 -2.19 0.64 26.94
C ARG A 194 -3.05 -0.19 27.88
N ASP A 195 -4.37 -0.15 27.69
CA ASP A 195 -5.32 -0.89 28.49
C ASP A 195 -5.21 -2.41 28.26
N GLU A 196 -5.12 -2.84 26.99
CA GLU A 196 -4.99 -4.24 26.58
C GLU A 196 -3.68 -4.87 27.08
N LEU A 197 -2.60 -4.10 27.09
CA LEU A 197 -1.25 -4.56 27.46
C LEU A 197 -0.84 -4.17 28.88
N HIS A 198 -1.75 -3.57 29.66
CA HIS A 198 -1.53 -3.12 31.05
C HIS A 198 -0.32 -2.19 31.19
N LEU A 199 -0.09 -1.28 30.23
CA LEU A 199 1.05 -0.38 30.20
C LEU A 199 0.78 0.93 30.95
N LYS A 200 1.85 1.48 31.56
CA LYS A 200 1.77 2.76 32.28
C LYS A 200 1.71 3.93 31.30
N GLN A 201 1.14 5.04 31.73
CA GLN A 201 1.05 6.26 30.90
C GLN A 201 2.42 6.83 30.47
N LYS A 202 3.46 6.59 31.27
CA LYS A 202 4.84 7.02 31.00
C LYS A 202 5.58 6.12 30.00
N ASP A 203 5.09 4.90 29.78
CA ASP A 203 5.75 3.95 28.89
C ASP A 203 5.57 4.40 27.43
N THR A 204 6.58 4.18 26.62
CA THR A 204 6.56 4.53 25.19
C THR A 204 6.16 3.32 24.35
N ILE A 205 5.13 3.46 23.52
CA ILE A 205 4.70 2.43 22.59
C ILE A 205 5.27 2.69 21.20
N CYS A 206 6.20 1.82 20.79
CA CYS A 206 6.73 1.74 19.45
C CYS A 206 5.89 0.76 18.62
N LEU A 207 5.07 1.28 17.71
CA LEU A 207 4.13 0.52 16.90
C LEU A 207 4.77 0.10 15.58
N CYS A 208 4.69 -1.18 15.23
CA CYS A 208 4.96 -1.66 13.87
C CYS A 208 3.64 -2.23 13.29
N LEU A 209 2.99 -1.44 12.44
CA LEU A 209 1.70 -1.77 11.84
C LEU A 209 1.91 -2.36 10.43
N ALA A 210 2.17 -3.66 10.36
CA ALA A 210 2.41 -4.39 9.14
C ALA A 210 2.13 -5.89 9.33
N ARG A 211 1.95 -6.62 8.23
CA ARG A 211 1.94 -8.09 8.34
C ARG A 211 3.25 -8.58 8.96
N VAL A 212 3.16 -9.51 9.88
CA VAL A 212 4.35 -10.17 10.43
C VAL A 212 4.90 -11.14 9.38
N SER A 213 5.83 -10.64 8.57
CA SER A 213 6.47 -11.38 7.47
C SER A 213 7.92 -10.96 7.30
N LYS A 214 8.71 -11.77 6.58
CA LYS A 214 10.12 -11.52 6.35
C LYS A 214 10.34 -10.18 5.63
N GLU A 215 9.53 -9.89 4.62
CA GLU A 215 9.64 -8.68 3.77
C GLU A 215 9.46 -7.40 4.58
N ASN A 216 8.70 -7.47 5.67
CA ASN A 216 8.46 -6.33 6.57
C ASN A 216 9.51 -6.20 7.69
N GLY A 217 10.56 -7.03 7.71
CA GLY A 217 11.77 -6.83 8.51
C GLY A 217 11.61 -6.93 10.03
N ILE A 218 10.52 -7.51 10.54
CA ILE A 218 10.22 -7.51 11.98
C ILE A 218 11.28 -8.24 12.81
N LEU A 219 11.77 -9.38 12.32
CA LEU A 219 12.82 -10.12 13.03
C LEU A 219 14.12 -9.31 13.09
N ASN A 220 14.50 -8.67 11.97
CA ASN A 220 15.68 -7.80 11.92
C ASN A 220 15.54 -6.64 12.92
N LEU A 221 14.36 -6.02 13.00
CA LEU A 221 14.12 -4.95 13.97
C LEU A 221 14.30 -5.43 15.41
N ILE A 222 13.74 -6.59 15.76
CA ILE A 222 13.86 -7.17 17.10
C ILE A 222 15.33 -7.45 17.42
N GLU A 223 16.06 -8.07 16.52
CA GLU A 223 17.48 -8.41 16.71
C GLU A 223 18.36 -7.17 16.96
N HIS A 224 18.08 -6.07 16.23
CA HIS A 224 18.79 -4.80 16.44
C HIS A 224 18.24 -3.96 17.61
N SER A 225 17.14 -4.40 18.24
CA SER A 225 16.55 -3.75 19.43
C SER A 225 16.90 -4.44 20.74
N ILE A 226 17.72 -5.51 20.74
CA ILE A 226 18.02 -6.31 21.95
C ILE A 226 18.58 -5.43 23.06
N ASN A 227 19.53 -4.54 22.75
CA ASN A 227 20.12 -3.63 23.73
C ASN A 227 19.06 -2.70 24.39
N ILE A 228 18.09 -2.22 23.60
CA ILE A 228 16.96 -1.43 24.10
C ILE A 228 16.04 -2.31 24.95
N LEU A 229 15.68 -3.50 24.49
CA LEU A 229 14.78 -4.43 25.16
C LEU A 229 15.31 -4.84 26.55
N GLU A 230 16.61 -4.95 26.71
CA GLU A 230 17.26 -5.32 27.96
C GLU A 230 17.35 -4.14 28.95
N LYS A 231 17.67 -2.94 28.46
CA LYS A 231 17.97 -1.77 29.29
C LYS A 231 16.78 -0.85 29.56
N ARG A 232 15.79 -0.84 28.68
CA ARG A 232 14.67 0.12 28.68
C ARG A 232 13.33 -0.60 28.79
N LYS A 233 12.94 -0.93 30.00
CA LYS A 233 11.66 -1.61 30.29
C LYS A 233 10.43 -0.71 30.11
N ASP A 234 10.65 0.58 29.92
CA ASP A 234 9.64 1.61 29.62
C ASP A 234 9.36 1.77 28.12
N ILE A 235 10.08 1.02 27.24
CA ILE A 235 9.86 1.03 25.78
C ILE A 235 9.27 -0.31 25.36
N HIS A 236 8.08 -0.27 24.79
CA HIS A 236 7.32 -1.44 24.36
C HIS A 236 7.20 -1.49 22.83
N PHE A 237 7.56 -2.61 22.23
CA PHE A 237 7.44 -2.86 20.80
C PHE A 237 6.16 -3.63 20.51
N CYS A 238 5.20 -3.00 19.84
CA CYS A 238 3.91 -3.58 19.50
C CYS A 238 3.85 -3.91 18.02
N PHE A 239 3.85 -5.19 17.66
CA PHE A 239 3.75 -5.69 16.30
C PHE A 239 2.31 -6.08 15.99
N VAL A 240 1.60 -5.30 15.19
CA VAL A 240 0.18 -5.51 14.86
C VAL A 240 0.03 -6.02 13.44
N GLY A 241 -0.48 -7.24 13.28
CA GLY A 241 -0.70 -7.84 11.98
C GLY A 241 -0.27 -9.31 11.86
N LEU A 242 -0.21 -10.01 13.00
CA LEU A 242 0.00 -11.45 13.05
C LEU A 242 -1.20 -12.15 12.39
N LYS A 243 -0.96 -13.02 11.41
CA LYS A 243 -2.04 -13.62 10.63
C LYS A 243 -2.03 -15.15 10.58
N SER A 244 -0.87 -15.78 10.62
CA SER A 244 -0.73 -17.24 10.48
C SER A 244 0.56 -17.73 11.11
N ASN A 245 0.63 -18.99 11.51
CA ASN A 245 1.85 -19.61 12.00
C ASN A 245 2.78 -19.94 10.83
N SER A 246 4.06 -19.61 11.00
CA SER A 246 5.14 -19.98 10.08
C SER A 246 6.44 -20.05 10.88
N LYS A 247 7.44 -20.76 10.36
CA LYS A 247 8.77 -20.83 10.99
C LYS A 247 9.38 -19.44 11.27
N TYR A 248 9.08 -18.47 10.44
CA TYR A 248 9.49 -17.08 10.65
C TYR A 248 8.83 -16.47 11.91
N ILE A 249 7.53 -16.71 12.08
CA ILE A 249 6.75 -16.23 13.22
C ILE A 249 7.15 -16.96 14.51
N GLU A 250 7.42 -18.26 14.44
CA GLU A 250 7.93 -19.03 15.58
C GLU A 250 9.23 -18.45 16.14
N ASN A 251 10.13 -17.96 15.28
CA ASN A 251 11.34 -17.27 15.75
C ASN A 251 11.02 -15.95 16.46
N ILE A 252 10.03 -15.19 15.99
CA ILE A 252 9.60 -13.94 16.63
C ILE A 252 8.93 -14.23 17.99
N ILE A 253 8.13 -15.29 18.09
CA ILE A 253 7.50 -15.70 19.34
C ILE A 253 8.55 -16.00 20.43
N LYS A 254 9.66 -16.64 20.09
CA LYS A 254 10.76 -16.89 21.05
C LYS A 254 11.33 -15.61 21.67
N TYR A 255 11.38 -14.52 20.89
CA TYR A 255 11.79 -13.21 21.42
C TYR A 255 10.68 -12.61 22.30
N ALA A 256 9.42 -12.74 21.94
CA ALA A 256 8.32 -12.26 22.75
C ALA A 256 8.19 -13.02 24.08
N ASP A 257 8.49 -14.32 24.09
CA ASP A 257 8.55 -15.13 25.32
C ASP A 257 9.74 -14.73 26.23
N LYS A 258 10.82 -14.22 25.63
CA LYS A 258 12.01 -13.80 26.37
C LYS A 258 11.93 -12.36 26.90
N TYR A 259 11.31 -11.46 26.12
CA TYR A 259 11.28 -10.02 26.42
C TYR A 259 9.83 -9.56 26.65
N GLU A 260 9.46 -9.23 27.89
CA GLU A 260 8.12 -8.78 28.28
C GLU A 260 7.63 -7.50 27.60
N ASN A 261 8.54 -6.73 27.03
CA ASN A 261 8.26 -5.49 26.28
C ASN A 261 8.16 -5.70 24.76
N ILE A 262 8.02 -6.95 24.29
CA ILE A 262 7.60 -7.30 22.93
C ILE A 262 6.16 -7.82 22.95
N HIS A 263 5.29 -7.20 22.17
CA HIS A 263 3.88 -7.55 22.07
C HIS A 263 3.50 -7.93 20.65
N LEU A 264 2.96 -9.14 20.48
CA LEU A 264 2.51 -9.67 19.18
C LEU A 264 0.99 -9.67 19.14
N LEU A 265 0.41 -8.84 18.30
CA LEU A 265 -1.03 -8.67 18.17
C LEU A 265 -1.51 -9.15 16.81
N THR A 266 -2.69 -9.76 16.78
CA THR A 266 -3.33 -10.22 15.54
C THR A 266 -3.73 -9.04 14.64
N PHE A 267 -4.21 -9.35 13.45
CA PHE A 267 -4.77 -8.33 12.56
C PHE A 267 -5.95 -7.60 13.22
N ARG A 268 -5.94 -6.26 13.12
CA ARG A 268 -6.92 -5.36 13.73
C ARG A 268 -7.64 -4.51 12.68
N ASN A 269 -8.90 -4.17 12.93
CA ASN A 269 -9.70 -3.28 12.09
C ASN A 269 -9.81 -1.86 12.66
N ASP A 270 -9.54 -1.68 13.95
CA ASP A 270 -9.58 -0.43 14.70
C ASP A 270 -8.27 0.35 14.62
N VAL A 271 -7.65 0.35 13.43
CA VAL A 271 -6.34 0.95 13.17
C VAL A 271 -6.19 2.39 13.69
N PRO A 272 -7.17 3.29 13.53
CA PRO A 272 -7.06 4.64 14.11
C PRO A 272 -6.87 4.63 15.63
N ASN A 273 -7.58 3.75 16.37
CA ASN A 273 -7.45 3.65 17.82
C ASN A 273 -6.08 3.07 18.22
N ILE A 274 -5.57 2.10 17.47
CA ILE A 274 -4.23 1.53 17.63
C ILE A 274 -3.16 2.63 17.47
N ILE A 275 -3.23 3.41 16.40
CA ILE A 275 -2.28 4.51 16.15
C ILE A 275 -2.43 5.59 17.24
N ALA A 276 -3.65 5.97 17.61
CA ALA A 276 -3.89 6.99 18.64
C ALA A 276 -3.26 6.62 19.99
N SER A 277 -3.28 5.33 20.35
CA SER A 277 -2.71 4.81 21.59
C SER A 277 -1.19 4.57 21.55
N SER A 278 -0.53 4.72 20.38
CA SER A 278 0.92 4.58 20.21
C SER A 278 1.64 5.93 20.24
N ASP A 279 2.98 5.90 20.36
CA ASP A 279 3.82 7.10 20.42
C ASP A 279 4.67 7.28 19.15
N ILE A 280 5.25 6.20 18.63
CA ILE A 280 6.14 6.21 17.48
C ILE A 280 5.77 5.04 16.58
N ASN A 281 5.65 5.26 15.27
CA ASN A 281 5.51 4.18 14.29
C ASN A 281 6.88 3.78 13.75
N ILE A 282 7.19 2.48 13.71
CA ILE A 282 8.46 1.96 13.17
C ILE A 282 8.19 1.18 11.89
N VAL A 283 8.98 1.46 10.84
CA VAL A 283 8.87 0.80 9.54
C VAL A 283 10.21 0.20 9.13
N PRO A 284 10.47 -1.07 9.47
CA PRO A 284 11.76 -1.74 9.27
C PRO A 284 11.81 -2.58 7.99
N PHE A 285 11.11 -2.22 6.92
CA PHE A 285 10.97 -3.00 5.71
C PHE A 285 12.33 -3.36 5.09
N ILE A 286 12.49 -4.62 4.68
CA ILE A 286 13.68 -5.07 3.96
C ILE A 286 13.48 -5.10 2.44
N GLU A 287 12.24 -5.00 2.00
CA GLU A 287 11.91 -4.91 0.58
C GLU A 287 11.16 -3.59 0.28
N PRO A 288 11.53 -2.87 -0.80
CA PRO A 288 10.90 -1.61 -1.14
C PRO A 288 9.42 -1.80 -1.47
N HIS A 289 8.56 -1.13 -0.72
CA HIS A 289 7.14 -1.00 -1.04
C HIS A 289 6.50 0.14 -0.24
N PHE A 290 5.36 0.62 -0.72
CA PHE A 290 4.64 1.73 -0.11
C PHE A 290 4.16 1.41 1.31
N ALA A 291 4.64 2.16 2.29
CA ALA A 291 4.31 1.99 3.71
C ALA A 291 3.05 2.76 4.10
N ARG A 292 1.87 2.12 3.99
CA ARG A 292 0.61 2.77 4.40
C ARG A 292 0.59 3.24 5.85
N SER A 293 1.25 2.51 6.76
CA SER A 293 1.32 2.90 8.16
C SER A 293 1.92 4.29 8.37
N ILE A 294 2.88 4.71 7.52
CA ILE A 294 3.46 6.06 7.61
C ILE A 294 2.41 7.11 7.33
N ILE A 295 1.65 6.99 6.24
CA ILE A 295 0.66 8.01 5.87
C ILE A 295 -0.54 8.04 6.84
N GLU A 296 -0.93 6.88 7.36
CA GLU A 296 -1.99 6.75 8.37
C GLU A 296 -1.55 7.36 9.71
N THR A 297 -0.33 7.06 10.15
CA THR A 297 0.28 7.60 11.38
C THR A 297 0.49 9.11 11.28
N SER A 298 1.02 9.59 10.15
CA SER A 298 1.20 11.03 9.89
C SER A 298 -0.12 11.79 9.94
N ALA A 299 -1.19 11.26 9.32
CA ALA A 299 -2.52 11.86 9.38
C ALA A 299 -3.09 11.94 10.80
N MET A 300 -2.68 11.03 11.68
CA MET A 300 -3.03 11.00 13.10
C MET A 300 -2.13 11.90 13.98
N GLY A 301 -1.24 12.69 13.39
CA GLY A 301 -0.32 13.56 14.13
C GLY A 301 0.69 12.79 14.98
N LYS A 302 1.17 11.66 14.47
CA LYS A 302 2.24 10.88 15.07
C LYS A 302 3.43 10.81 14.12
N THR A 303 4.64 10.72 14.67
CA THR A 303 5.87 10.57 13.88
C THR A 303 6.17 9.12 13.57
N SER A 304 6.95 8.90 12.51
CA SER A 304 7.47 7.60 12.13
C SER A 304 8.99 7.60 12.12
N ILE A 305 9.58 6.46 12.43
CA ILE A 305 10.98 6.15 12.13
C ILE A 305 11.01 4.99 11.14
N GLY A 306 11.71 5.16 10.02
CA GLY A 306 11.74 4.19 8.93
C GLY A 306 13.14 3.88 8.45
N ILE A 307 13.31 2.68 7.90
CA ILE A 307 14.58 2.27 7.29
C ILE A 307 14.82 3.02 5.98
N ASN A 308 16.11 3.28 5.67
CA ASN A 308 16.51 3.91 4.41
C ASN A 308 16.34 2.94 3.21
N ILE A 309 15.12 2.87 2.69
CA ILE A 309 14.77 2.05 1.53
C ILE A 309 13.74 2.78 0.66
N GLY A 310 13.70 2.46 -0.64
CA GLY A 310 12.73 3.05 -1.57
C GLY A 310 11.28 2.93 -1.08
N GLY A 311 10.49 3.94 -1.32
CA GLY A 311 9.13 4.09 -0.78
C GLY A 311 9.12 4.76 0.59
N VAL A 312 9.83 4.23 1.59
CA VAL A 312 9.90 4.82 2.95
C VAL A 312 10.50 6.22 2.91
N ASN A 313 11.61 6.40 2.17
CA ASN A 313 12.31 7.69 2.04
C ASN A 313 11.48 8.80 1.40
N GLU A 314 10.44 8.44 0.67
CA GLU A 314 9.57 9.40 0.02
C GLU A 314 8.41 9.83 0.92
N LEU A 315 8.05 8.98 1.88
CA LEU A 315 6.95 9.22 2.81
C LEU A 315 7.37 9.91 4.10
N ILE A 316 8.67 9.82 4.46
CA ILE A 316 9.27 10.50 5.60
C ILE A 316 10.28 11.52 5.09
N GLN A 317 10.11 12.78 5.45
CA GLN A 317 11.15 13.79 5.31
C GLN A 317 12.05 13.71 6.56
N ASP A 318 13.26 13.18 6.38
CA ASP A 318 14.18 12.94 7.51
C ASP A 318 14.44 14.20 8.34
N GLU A 319 14.37 14.05 9.66
CA GLU A 319 14.48 15.09 10.68
C GLU A 319 13.45 16.25 10.57
N LYS A 320 12.46 16.12 9.68
CA LYS A 320 11.36 17.09 9.50
C LYS A 320 10.01 16.52 9.87
N THR A 321 9.63 15.36 9.32
CA THR A 321 8.34 14.69 9.58
C THR A 321 8.51 13.36 10.31
N GLY A 322 9.74 12.89 10.46
CA GLY A 322 10.11 11.64 11.09
C GLY A 322 11.62 11.46 11.00
N CYS A 323 12.10 10.25 11.27
CA CYS A 323 13.49 9.89 11.16
C CYS A 323 13.68 8.73 10.18
N ILE A 324 14.78 8.75 9.43
CA ILE A 324 15.20 7.64 8.57
C ILE A 324 16.51 7.07 9.10
N PHE A 325 16.55 5.78 9.38
CA PHE A 325 17.77 5.09 9.81
C PHE A 325 18.40 4.26 8.70
N ASN A 326 19.70 4.03 8.81
CA ASN A 326 20.48 3.31 7.81
C ASN A 326 20.01 1.86 7.66
N SER A 327 20.12 1.30 6.44
CA SER A 327 19.70 -0.07 6.14
C SER A 327 20.49 -1.16 6.88
N ASP A 328 21.69 -0.82 7.40
CA ASP A 328 22.50 -1.66 8.25
C ASP A 328 22.21 -1.50 9.75
N TYR A 329 21.19 -0.67 10.10
CA TYR A 329 20.80 -0.34 11.48
C TYR A 329 21.87 0.40 12.32
N SER A 330 22.95 0.89 11.73
CA SER A 330 24.08 1.49 12.45
C SER A 330 23.71 2.71 13.32
N ASP A 331 22.67 3.46 12.95
CA ASP A 331 22.18 4.64 13.66
C ASP A 331 20.75 4.50 14.22
N TYR A 332 20.15 3.30 14.07
CA TYR A 332 18.76 3.03 14.47
C TYR A 332 18.50 3.31 15.96
N GLU A 333 19.31 2.70 16.85
CA GLU A 333 19.13 2.84 18.30
C GLU A 333 19.22 4.31 18.72
N THR A 334 20.23 5.03 18.24
CA THR A 334 20.44 6.45 18.55
C THR A 334 19.22 7.29 18.12
N LYS A 335 18.72 7.08 16.90
CA LYS A 335 17.56 7.82 16.37
C LYS A 335 16.27 7.48 17.09
N LEU A 336 16.05 6.20 17.42
CA LEU A 336 14.89 5.78 18.18
C LEU A 336 14.90 6.38 19.59
N LEU A 337 16.01 6.27 20.32
CA LEU A 337 16.13 6.83 21.66
C LEU A 337 15.98 8.35 21.66
N LYS A 338 16.50 9.06 20.66
CA LYS A 338 16.26 10.51 20.48
C LYS A 338 14.75 10.82 20.39
N LEU A 339 13.97 10.00 19.68
CA LEU A 339 12.52 10.16 19.59
C LEU A 339 11.81 9.80 20.89
N VAL A 340 12.27 8.78 21.61
CA VAL A 340 11.69 8.34 22.88
C VAL A 340 11.94 9.37 23.98
N ASP A 341 13.18 9.76 24.17
CA ASP A 341 13.62 10.56 25.32
C ASP A 341 13.36 12.07 25.13
N ASN A 342 13.32 12.56 23.88
CA ASN A 342 13.03 13.97 23.60
C ASN A 342 11.59 14.17 23.12
N LYS A 343 10.68 14.35 24.06
CA LYS A 343 9.23 14.57 23.78
C LYS A 343 8.98 15.81 22.93
N GLU A 344 9.75 16.89 23.12
CA GLU A 344 9.58 18.13 22.35
C GLU A 344 9.95 17.89 20.88
N TYR A 345 11.10 17.27 20.63
CA TYR A 345 11.54 16.88 19.29
C TYR A 345 10.52 15.96 18.61
N ARG A 346 10.06 14.90 19.30
CA ARG A 346 9.02 13.99 18.79
C ARG A 346 7.73 14.74 18.44
N THR A 347 7.28 15.66 19.31
CA THR A 347 6.07 16.46 19.09
C THR A 347 6.20 17.38 17.88
N LYS A 348 7.36 18.04 17.70
CA LYS A 348 7.65 18.86 16.53
C LYS A 348 7.55 18.05 15.23
N LEU A 349 8.20 16.89 15.17
CA LEU A 349 8.14 16.01 13.99
C LEU A 349 6.71 15.51 13.72
N SER A 350 5.98 15.14 14.76
CA SER A 350 4.58 14.67 14.66
C SER A 350 3.67 15.73 14.07
N LYS A 351 3.79 17.00 14.49
CA LYS A 351 3.04 18.14 13.97
C LYS A 351 3.35 18.39 12.48
N ASN A 352 4.63 18.33 12.12
CA ASN A 352 5.05 18.48 10.73
C ASN A 352 4.56 17.31 9.86
N ALA A 353 4.56 16.08 10.39
CA ALA A 353 4.03 14.90 9.71
C ALA A 353 2.53 15.04 9.41
N GLU A 354 1.75 15.58 10.36
CA GLU A 354 0.32 15.84 10.16
C GLU A 354 0.07 16.87 9.04
N ILE A 355 0.82 17.96 9.03
CA ILE A 355 0.74 18.98 7.97
C ILE A 355 1.08 18.37 6.61
N TYR A 356 2.20 17.64 6.54
CA TYR A 356 2.63 16.97 5.32
C TYR A 356 1.59 15.96 4.80
N ALA A 357 0.96 15.19 5.72
CA ALA A 357 -0.08 14.25 5.36
C ALA A 357 -1.34 14.93 4.80
N LYS A 358 -1.78 16.05 5.39
CA LYS A 358 -2.92 16.84 4.90
C LYS A 358 -2.68 17.42 3.50
N GLU A 359 -1.44 17.71 3.16
CA GLU A 359 -1.06 18.22 1.85
C GLU A 359 -0.94 17.14 0.79
N ASN A 360 -0.30 16.00 1.12
CA ASN A 360 0.13 15.00 0.15
C ASN A 360 -0.70 13.72 0.15
N PHE A 361 -1.31 13.34 1.29
CA PHE A 361 -2.03 12.06 1.44
C PHE A 361 -3.53 12.22 1.64
N ASN A 362 -4.07 13.40 1.39
CA ASN A 362 -5.50 13.69 1.49
C ASN A 362 -6.29 13.01 0.36
N SER A 363 -7.31 12.23 0.72
CA SER A 363 -8.11 11.46 -0.24
C SER A 363 -8.79 12.35 -1.29
N VAL A 364 -9.41 13.45 -0.89
CA VAL A 364 -10.11 14.36 -1.80
C VAL A 364 -9.15 14.99 -2.81
N LYS A 365 -8.00 15.51 -2.33
CA LYS A 365 -6.99 16.12 -3.20
C LYS A 365 -6.44 15.11 -4.22
N ASN A 366 -6.11 13.90 -3.78
CA ASN A 366 -5.47 12.89 -4.64
C ASN A 366 -6.46 12.27 -5.61
N VAL A 367 -7.71 12.05 -5.22
CA VAL A 367 -8.77 11.63 -6.16
C VAL A 367 -9.00 12.69 -7.22
N ASN A 368 -9.05 13.99 -6.86
CA ASN A 368 -9.20 15.06 -7.84
C ASN A 368 -8.05 15.10 -8.86
N LYS A 369 -6.80 14.77 -8.47
CA LYS A 369 -5.69 14.61 -9.43
C LYS A 369 -5.98 13.48 -10.42
N ILE A 370 -6.47 12.33 -9.95
CA ILE A 370 -6.84 11.19 -10.81
C ILE A 370 -7.99 11.56 -11.75
N LEU A 371 -9.02 12.23 -11.25
CA LEU A 371 -10.15 12.68 -12.07
C LEU A 371 -9.74 13.68 -13.16
N LYS A 372 -8.79 14.56 -12.86
CA LYS A 372 -8.20 15.45 -13.87
C LYS A 372 -7.53 14.65 -14.99
N ILE A 373 -6.78 13.60 -14.63
CA ILE A 373 -6.15 12.71 -15.62
C ILE A 373 -7.20 12.00 -16.48
N TYR A 374 -8.28 11.48 -15.88
CA TYR A 374 -9.38 10.87 -16.63
C TYR A 374 -9.99 11.86 -17.63
N ASN A 375 -10.30 13.07 -17.19
CA ASN A 375 -10.91 14.08 -18.03
C ASN A 375 -9.99 14.54 -19.19
N GLU A 376 -8.67 14.62 -18.95
CA GLU A 376 -7.69 14.93 -19.99
C GLU A 376 -7.66 13.84 -21.09
N LEU A 377 -7.75 12.57 -20.70
CA LEU A 377 -7.71 11.45 -21.64
C LEU A 377 -9.02 11.24 -22.40
N MET A 378 -10.16 11.48 -21.76
CA MET A 378 -11.48 11.36 -22.41
C MET A 378 -11.86 12.53 -23.32
N LYS A 379 -11.06 13.62 -23.35
CA LYS A 379 -11.24 14.76 -24.24
C LYS A 379 -10.49 14.59 -25.57
N LYS A 380 -9.54 13.68 -25.64
CA LYS A 380 -8.81 13.29 -26.86
C LYS A 380 -9.60 12.29 -27.67
#